data_cfc54acf93affb379527b417991ba272
#
_entry.id   cfc54acf93affb379527b417991ba272
#
_cell.length_a   1.000
_cell.length_b   1.000
_cell.length_c   1.000
_cell.angle_alpha   90.00
_cell.angle_beta   90.00
_cell.angle_gamma   90.00
#
_symmetry.space_group_name_H-M   'P 1'
#
loop_
_entity.id
_entity.type
_entity.pdbx_description
1 polymer ?
#
loop_
_entity_poly.entity_id
_entity_poly.type
_entity_poly.pdbx_seq_one_letter_code
_entity_poly.pdbx_strand_id
1 'polypeptide(L)'
;MEFKGLFDLQLMMFLLMGTGMFLRKKNIITKEGRGVLTDLIINVLLPCNIITAFSIPFDRSLLVSGFQILMVSLFLQLFCAAVSAFCYQKLPKKQRMILQYGTVCSNAGFLGNPVAEGLYGSLGLLFASIYLIPQRIVMWSAGVSYFTESPDKKEVLKKVLRHP
;
A
#
# COMPACT_ATOMS: atom_id res chain seq x y z
N MET A 1 20.61 2.27 13.46
CA MET A 1 19.23 2.77 13.39
C MET A 1 18.98 3.60 14.63
N GLU A 2 18.69 4.86 14.45
CA GLU A 2 18.36 5.70 15.60
C GLU A 2 16.88 5.48 15.94
N PHE A 3 16.60 4.77 17.04
CA PHE A 3 15.23 4.64 17.58
C PHE A 3 14.52 5.99 17.73
N LYS A 4 15.28 7.05 17.95
CA LYS A 4 14.80 8.42 18.02
C LYS A 4 14.11 8.86 16.72
N GLY A 5 14.72 8.63 15.56
CA GLY A 5 14.11 8.99 14.27
C GLY A 5 12.80 8.25 13.98
N LEU A 6 12.72 6.96 14.36
CA LEU A 6 11.48 6.20 14.24
C LEU A 6 10.39 6.73 15.19
N PHE A 7 10.76 7.08 16.43
CA PHE A 7 9.84 7.64 17.40
C PHE A 7 9.31 9.02 16.95
N ASP A 8 10.20 9.89 16.50
CA ASP A 8 9.84 11.23 16.00
C ASP A 8 8.88 11.13 14.80
N LEU A 9 9.13 10.20 13.89
CA LEU A 9 8.26 9.93 12.74
C LEU A 9 6.87 9.44 13.17
N GLN A 10 6.81 8.49 14.11
CA GLN A 10 5.54 8.00 14.65
C GLN A 10 4.78 9.11 15.37
N LEU A 11 5.46 9.92 16.18
CA LEU A 11 4.86 11.06 16.86
C LEU A 11 4.29 12.06 15.86
N MET A 12 5.03 12.38 14.80
CA MET A 12 4.55 13.25 13.72
C MET A 12 3.28 12.71 13.07
N MET A 13 3.23 11.41 12.76
CA MET A 13 2.04 10.79 12.19
C MET A 13 0.83 10.87 13.12
N PHE A 14 1.01 10.64 14.44
CA PHE A 14 -0.06 10.79 15.42
C PHE A 14 -0.54 12.23 15.53
N LEU A 15 0.37 13.22 15.55
CA LEU A 15 0.03 14.63 15.58
C LEU A 15 -0.77 15.05 14.33
N LEU A 16 -0.38 14.58 13.14
CA LEU A 16 -1.12 14.85 11.90
C LEU A 16 -2.52 14.23 11.93
N MET A 17 -2.66 12.99 12.43
CA MET A 17 -3.98 12.37 12.61
C MET A 17 -4.84 13.16 13.61
N GLY A 18 -4.27 13.58 14.74
CA GLY A 18 -4.93 14.43 15.73
C GLY A 18 -5.40 15.76 15.15
N THR A 19 -4.54 16.40 14.35
CA THR A 19 -4.87 17.64 13.63
C THR A 19 -6.02 17.42 12.65
N GLY A 20 -5.99 16.34 11.87
CA GLY A 20 -7.07 15.97 10.95
C GLY A 20 -8.41 15.75 11.68
N MET A 21 -8.40 15.07 12.82
CA MET A 21 -9.60 14.90 13.66
C MET A 21 -10.12 16.23 14.21
N PHE A 22 -9.24 17.12 14.65
CA PHE A 22 -9.60 18.45 15.13
C PHE A 22 -10.23 19.31 14.04
N LEU A 23 -9.63 19.37 12.86
CA LEU A 23 -10.15 20.09 11.69
C LEU A 23 -11.52 19.58 11.27
N ARG A 24 -11.73 18.26 11.33
CA ARG A 24 -13.03 17.65 11.08
C ARG A 24 -14.06 18.03 12.11
N LYS A 25 -13.70 18.02 13.42
CA LYS A 25 -14.60 18.42 14.52
C LYS A 25 -15.01 19.88 14.41
N LYS A 26 -14.15 20.74 13.90
CA LYS A 26 -14.41 22.15 13.61
C LYS A 26 -15.15 22.40 12.30
N ASN A 27 -15.54 21.34 11.57
CA ASN A 27 -16.15 21.42 10.23
C ASN A 27 -15.35 22.19 9.17
N ILE A 28 -14.03 22.36 9.38
CA ILE A 28 -13.11 22.91 8.38
C ILE A 28 -12.94 21.91 7.24
N ILE A 29 -12.81 20.61 7.58
CA ILE A 29 -12.81 19.52 6.59
C ILE A 29 -14.18 18.85 6.62
N THR A 30 -14.98 19.04 5.57
CA THR A 30 -16.26 18.37 5.38
C THR A 30 -16.10 16.94 4.90
N LYS A 31 -17.21 16.17 4.82
CA LYS A 31 -17.15 14.80 4.25
C LYS A 31 -16.77 14.83 2.78
N GLU A 32 -17.30 15.78 2.04
CA GLU A 32 -17.02 15.99 0.61
C GLU A 32 -15.56 16.44 0.41
N GLY A 33 -15.09 17.41 1.21
CA GLY A 33 -13.71 17.88 1.19
C GLY A 33 -12.70 16.77 1.45
N ARG A 34 -13.02 15.81 2.35
CA ARG A 34 -12.19 14.63 2.56
C ARG A 34 -12.09 13.75 1.30
N GLY A 35 -13.20 13.57 0.57
CA GLY A 35 -13.20 12.83 -0.70
C GLY A 35 -12.25 13.47 -1.70
N VAL A 36 -12.38 14.78 -1.93
CA VAL A 36 -11.51 15.53 -2.85
C VAL A 36 -10.03 15.43 -2.46
N LEU A 37 -9.70 15.57 -1.16
CA LEU A 37 -8.33 15.41 -0.67
C LEU A 37 -7.79 13.99 -0.92
N THR A 38 -8.61 12.97 -0.70
CA THR A 38 -8.23 11.58 -0.94
C THR A 38 -7.97 11.33 -2.43
N ASP A 39 -8.84 11.83 -3.30
CA ASP A 39 -8.70 11.71 -4.75
C ASP A 39 -7.44 12.43 -5.25
N LEU A 40 -7.14 13.62 -4.71
CA LEU A 40 -5.91 14.36 -5.02
C LEU A 40 -4.66 13.58 -4.61
N ILE A 41 -4.69 12.98 -3.41
CA ILE A 41 -3.56 12.16 -2.93
C ILE A 41 -3.36 10.94 -3.84
N ILE A 42 -4.43 10.21 -4.15
CA ILE A 42 -4.33 8.96 -4.92
C ILE A 42 -3.95 9.21 -6.38
N ASN A 43 -4.57 10.22 -7.02
CA ASN A 43 -4.43 10.40 -8.47
C ASN A 43 -3.29 11.35 -8.85
N VAL A 44 -2.80 12.17 -7.93
CA VAL A 44 -1.75 13.17 -8.23
C VAL A 44 -0.53 12.96 -7.34
N LEU A 45 -0.67 13.07 -6.02
CA LEU A 45 0.50 13.09 -5.13
C LEU A 45 1.25 11.76 -5.10
N LEU A 46 0.53 10.63 -5.03
CA LEU A 46 1.18 9.30 -5.03
C LEU A 46 1.92 9.00 -6.34
N PRO A 47 1.35 9.19 -7.53
CA PRO A 47 2.09 9.02 -8.78
C PRO A 47 3.31 9.96 -8.88
N CYS A 48 3.17 11.23 -8.52
CA CYS A 48 4.29 12.17 -8.51
C CYS A 48 5.42 11.75 -7.57
N ASN A 49 5.08 11.31 -6.35
CA ASN A 49 6.06 10.81 -5.38
C ASN A 49 6.79 9.58 -5.90
N ILE A 50 6.08 8.63 -6.51
CA ILE A 50 6.69 7.44 -7.09
C ILE A 50 7.65 7.85 -8.22
N ILE A 51 7.24 8.71 -9.16
CA ILE A 51 8.09 9.19 -10.24
C ILE A 51 9.35 9.86 -9.67
N THR A 52 9.20 10.70 -8.65
CA THR A 52 10.33 11.38 -7.99
C THR A 52 11.27 10.37 -7.32
N ALA A 53 10.74 9.32 -6.69
CA ALA A 53 11.57 8.27 -6.09
C ALA A 53 12.42 7.51 -7.12
N PHE A 54 11.93 7.38 -8.37
CA PHE A 54 12.69 6.78 -9.46
C PHE A 54 13.67 7.76 -10.17
N SER A 55 13.67 9.05 -9.79
CA SER A 55 14.57 10.06 -10.37
C SER A 55 15.97 10.08 -9.73
N ILE A 56 16.41 8.99 -9.11
CA ILE A 56 17.77 8.83 -8.58
C ILE A 56 18.66 8.14 -9.61
N PRO A 57 19.99 8.45 -9.59
CA PRO A 57 20.93 7.80 -10.51
C PRO A 57 20.90 6.28 -10.29
N PHE A 58 20.59 5.54 -11.34
CA PHE A 58 20.57 4.08 -11.29
C PHE A 58 22.00 3.52 -11.38
N ASP A 59 22.40 2.81 -10.33
CA ASP A 59 23.60 2.00 -10.33
C ASP A 59 23.25 0.50 -10.36
N ARG A 60 24.19 -0.34 -10.77
CA ARG A 60 24.02 -1.79 -10.84
C ARG A 60 23.66 -2.40 -9.47
N SER A 61 24.20 -1.87 -8.40
CA SER A 61 23.89 -2.31 -7.02
C SER A 61 22.43 -2.04 -6.67
N LEU A 62 21.89 -0.90 -7.12
CA LEU A 62 20.50 -0.52 -6.91
C LEU A 62 19.53 -1.46 -7.65
N LEU A 63 19.86 -1.84 -8.88
CA LEU A 63 19.07 -2.80 -9.66
C LEU A 63 19.04 -4.18 -9.01
N VAL A 64 20.19 -4.65 -8.51
CA VAL A 64 20.28 -5.94 -7.79
C VAL A 64 19.47 -5.89 -6.51
N SER A 65 19.58 -4.82 -5.72
CA SER A 65 18.81 -4.65 -4.49
C SER A 65 17.30 -4.55 -4.77
N GLY A 66 16.91 -3.82 -5.79
CA GLY A 66 15.51 -3.72 -6.23
C GLY A 66 14.93 -5.08 -6.64
N PHE A 67 15.70 -5.88 -7.38
CA PHE A 67 15.31 -7.24 -7.76
C PHE A 67 15.18 -8.17 -6.54
N GLN A 68 16.11 -8.09 -5.59
CA GLN A 68 16.04 -8.85 -4.35
C GLN A 68 14.78 -8.50 -3.55
N ILE A 69 14.46 -7.20 -3.43
CA ILE A 69 13.25 -6.73 -2.75
C ILE A 69 11.99 -7.24 -3.46
N LEU A 70 11.97 -7.21 -4.78
CA LEU A 70 10.86 -7.74 -5.58
C LEU A 70 10.65 -9.24 -5.31
N MET A 71 11.73 -10.04 -5.26
CA MET A 71 11.67 -11.47 -4.99
C MET A 71 11.18 -11.76 -3.56
N VAL A 72 11.70 -11.03 -2.57
CA VAL A 72 11.27 -11.14 -1.17
C VAL A 72 9.81 -10.74 -1.03
N SER A 73 9.37 -9.66 -1.66
CA SER A 73 7.98 -9.22 -1.60
C SER A 73 7.03 -10.23 -2.25
N LEU A 74 7.42 -10.81 -3.38
CA LEU A 74 6.65 -11.87 -4.04
C LEU A 74 6.52 -13.11 -3.14
N PHE A 75 7.63 -13.53 -2.53
CA PHE A 75 7.62 -14.64 -1.57
C PHE A 75 6.69 -14.37 -0.39
N LEU A 76 6.81 -13.20 0.24
CA LEU A 76 5.96 -12.81 1.36
C LEU A 76 4.49 -12.75 0.96
N GLN A 77 4.19 -12.25 -0.23
CA GLN A 77 2.82 -12.17 -0.74
C GLN A 77 2.20 -13.56 -0.91
N LEU A 78 2.95 -14.50 -1.51
CA LEU A 78 2.51 -15.89 -1.67
C LEU A 78 2.39 -16.61 -0.31
N PHE A 79 3.32 -16.36 0.60
CA PHE A 79 3.28 -16.91 1.96
C PHE A 79 2.04 -16.42 2.72
N CYS A 80 1.76 -15.11 2.73
CA CYS A 80 0.57 -14.55 3.36
C CYS A 80 -0.72 -15.11 2.73
N ALA A 81 -0.76 -15.29 1.41
CA ALA A 81 -1.88 -15.89 0.72
C ALA A 81 -2.09 -17.35 1.15
N ALA A 82 -1.03 -18.16 1.23
CA ALA A 82 -1.08 -19.54 1.68
C ALA A 82 -1.53 -19.67 3.15
N VAL A 83 -0.92 -18.86 4.05
CA VAL A 83 -1.28 -18.83 5.47
C VAL A 83 -2.75 -18.43 5.65
N SER A 84 -3.20 -17.38 4.96
CA SER A 84 -4.58 -16.92 5.03
C SER A 84 -5.57 -17.99 4.52
N ALA A 85 -5.22 -18.67 3.44
CA ALA A 85 -6.03 -19.76 2.90
C ALA A 85 -6.17 -20.92 3.90
N PHE A 86 -5.10 -21.25 4.62
CA PHE A 86 -5.10 -22.32 5.61
C PHE A 86 -5.81 -21.92 6.91
N CYS A 87 -5.47 -20.75 7.48
CA CYS A 87 -5.97 -20.34 8.80
C CYS A 87 -7.48 -20.08 8.83
N TYR A 88 -8.05 -19.56 7.73
CA TYR A 88 -9.46 -19.13 7.74
C TYR A 88 -10.44 -20.12 7.10
N GLN A 89 -10.03 -21.38 6.85
CA GLN A 89 -10.87 -22.40 6.19
C GLN A 89 -12.18 -22.69 6.93
N LYS A 90 -12.15 -22.67 8.26
CA LYS A 90 -13.30 -23.00 9.12
C LYS A 90 -14.32 -21.86 9.28
N LEU A 91 -14.03 -20.69 8.76
CA LEU A 91 -14.90 -19.52 8.90
C LEU A 91 -15.98 -19.45 7.81
N PRO A 92 -17.14 -18.84 8.10
CA PRO A 92 -18.16 -18.55 7.09
C PRO A 92 -17.57 -17.76 5.91
N LYS A 93 -18.05 -18.07 4.69
CA LYS A 93 -17.50 -17.52 3.43
C LYS A 93 -17.27 -15.99 3.47
N LYS A 94 -18.24 -15.21 3.97
CA LYS A 94 -18.14 -13.74 4.05
C LYS A 94 -16.99 -13.27 4.96
N GLN A 95 -16.88 -13.85 6.17
CA GLN A 95 -15.83 -13.49 7.12
C GLN A 95 -14.45 -13.93 6.61
N ARG A 96 -14.37 -15.15 6.05
CA ARG A 96 -13.15 -15.69 5.44
C ARG A 96 -12.59 -14.77 4.36
N MET A 97 -13.43 -14.31 3.44
CA MET A 97 -13.01 -13.39 2.36
C MET A 97 -12.42 -12.10 2.89
N ILE A 98 -13.06 -11.46 3.89
CA ILE A 98 -12.57 -10.22 4.48
C ILE A 98 -11.24 -10.43 5.19
N LEU A 99 -11.11 -11.50 5.97
CA LEU A 99 -9.88 -11.79 6.71
C LEU A 99 -8.73 -12.19 5.78
N GLN A 100 -9.01 -12.98 4.75
CA GLN A 100 -8.02 -13.33 3.73
C GLN A 100 -7.51 -12.07 3.02
N TYR A 101 -8.42 -11.19 2.58
CA TYR A 101 -8.04 -9.93 1.96
C TYR A 101 -7.21 -9.06 2.90
N GLY A 102 -7.64 -8.87 4.16
CA GLY A 102 -6.91 -8.06 5.14
C GLY A 102 -5.53 -8.61 5.51
N THR A 103 -5.33 -9.95 5.44
CA THR A 103 -4.03 -10.58 5.68
C THR A 103 -3.08 -10.39 4.49
N VAL A 104 -3.61 -10.40 3.28
CA VAL A 104 -2.81 -10.35 2.04
C VAL A 104 -2.55 -8.90 1.59
N CYS A 105 -3.48 -7.99 1.86
CA CYS A 105 -3.42 -6.59 1.43
C CYS A 105 -3.19 -5.66 2.62
N SER A 106 -1.93 -5.36 2.91
CA SER A 106 -1.55 -4.37 3.93
C SER A 106 -1.68 -2.93 3.42
N ASN A 107 -1.79 -1.96 4.35
CA ASN A 107 -1.80 -0.54 3.99
C ASN A 107 -0.37 0.02 3.84
N ALA A 108 0.48 -0.71 3.13
CA ALA A 108 1.89 -0.34 2.96
C ALA A 108 2.08 0.91 2.07
N GLY A 109 1.13 1.20 1.17
CA GLY A 109 1.21 2.39 0.32
C GLY A 109 1.03 3.70 1.10
N PHE A 110 0.01 3.79 1.95
CA PHE A 110 -0.27 5.02 2.69
C PHE A 110 0.49 5.15 4.01
N LEU A 111 0.78 4.04 4.68
CA LEU A 111 1.50 4.04 5.96
C LEU A 111 2.96 3.62 5.80
N GLY A 112 3.25 2.63 4.97
CA GLY A 112 4.60 2.11 4.79
C GLY A 112 5.53 3.05 4.03
N ASN A 113 5.05 3.65 2.93
CA ASN A 113 5.87 4.57 2.13
C ASN A 113 6.39 5.78 2.92
N PRO A 114 5.55 6.53 3.67
CA PRO A 114 6.04 7.63 4.50
C PRO A 114 7.06 7.20 5.56
N VAL A 115 6.88 6.00 6.13
CA VAL A 115 7.83 5.45 7.12
C VAL A 115 9.16 5.11 6.44
N ALA A 116 9.13 4.46 5.29
CA ALA A 116 10.33 4.12 4.54
C ALA A 116 11.08 5.37 4.05
N GLU A 117 10.34 6.36 3.55
CA GLU A 117 10.89 7.65 3.12
C GLU A 117 11.48 8.44 4.30
N GLY A 118 10.79 8.50 5.43
CA GLY A 118 11.26 9.20 6.62
C GLY A 118 12.52 8.60 7.25
N LEU A 119 12.73 7.30 7.11
CA LEU A 119 13.91 6.60 7.65
C LEU A 119 15.08 6.53 6.68
N TYR A 120 14.82 6.40 5.39
CA TYR A 120 15.83 6.11 4.37
C TYR A 120 15.80 7.08 3.19
N GLY A 121 15.01 8.16 3.27
CA GLY A 121 14.86 9.14 2.20
C GLY A 121 14.28 8.55 0.92
N SER A 122 14.62 9.16 -0.22
CA SER A 122 14.12 8.75 -1.54
C SER A 122 14.45 7.29 -1.89
N LEU A 123 15.56 6.75 -1.38
CA LEU A 123 15.93 5.34 -1.57
C LEU A 123 14.94 4.41 -0.85
N GLY A 124 14.52 4.78 0.37
CA GLY A 124 13.49 4.05 1.10
C GLY A 124 12.16 4.04 0.38
N LEU A 125 11.74 5.18 -0.16
CA LEU A 125 10.52 5.29 -0.95
C LEU A 125 10.58 4.46 -2.24
N LEU A 126 11.73 4.45 -2.94
CA LEU A 126 11.96 3.61 -4.12
C LEU A 126 11.76 2.13 -3.78
N PHE A 127 12.45 1.65 -2.75
CA PHE A 127 12.39 0.24 -2.36
C PHE A 127 11.01 -0.16 -1.84
N ALA A 128 10.34 0.71 -1.09
CA ALA A 128 8.96 0.49 -0.68
C ALA A 128 8.00 0.43 -1.87
N SER A 129 8.21 1.26 -2.90
CA SER A 129 7.42 1.24 -4.13
C SER A 129 7.62 -0.07 -4.91
N ILE A 130 8.86 -0.57 -5.02
CA ILE A 130 9.15 -1.88 -5.63
C ILE A 130 8.50 -3.02 -4.83
N TYR A 131 8.58 -2.97 -3.50
CA TYR A 131 7.95 -3.95 -2.62
C TYR A 131 6.43 -4.03 -2.83
N LEU A 132 5.77 -2.93 -3.15
CA LEU A 132 4.32 -2.86 -3.36
C LEU A 132 3.86 -3.48 -4.68
N ILE A 133 4.71 -3.71 -5.66
CA ILE A 133 4.32 -4.21 -6.98
C ILE A 133 3.54 -5.53 -6.90
N PRO A 134 4.04 -6.62 -6.27
CA PRO A 134 3.29 -7.86 -6.14
C PRO A 134 1.98 -7.70 -5.37
N GLN A 135 1.98 -6.89 -4.31
CA GLN A 135 0.78 -6.64 -3.53
C GLN A 135 -0.30 -5.93 -4.36
N ARG A 136 0.07 -4.94 -5.18
CA ARG A 136 -0.86 -4.25 -6.07
C ARG A 136 -1.46 -5.19 -7.10
N ILE A 137 -0.65 -6.06 -7.70
CA ILE A 137 -1.13 -7.10 -8.64
C ILE A 137 -2.16 -7.99 -7.95
N VAL A 138 -1.87 -8.50 -6.75
CA VAL A 138 -2.81 -9.36 -6.01
C VAL A 138 -4.06 -8.59 -5.59
N MET A 139 -3.92 -7.36 -5.12
CA MET A 139 -5.04 -6.53 -4.70
C MET A 139 -6.06 -6.30 -5.83
N TRP A 140 -5.58 -6.00 -7.02
CA TRP A 140 -6.43 -5.72 -8.19
C TRP A 140 -6.87 -6.95 -8.98
N SER A 141 -6.23 -8.10 -8.78
CA SER A 141 -6.63 -9.36 -9.40
C SER A 141 -7.46 -10.23 -8.44
N ALA A 142 -6.80 -10.94 -7.54
CA ALA A 142 -7.45 -11.81 -6.57
C ALA A 142 -8.32 -11.05 -5.57
N GLY A 143 -7.87 -9.85 -5.11
CA GLY A 143 -8.61 -9.02 -4.16
C GLY A 143 -9.99 -8.62 -4.67
N VAL A 144 -10.09 -8.21 -5.93
CA VAL A 144 -11.40 -7.90 -6.55
C VAL A 144 -12.29 -9.15 -6.61
N SER A 145 -11.71 -10.32 -6.87
CA SER A 145 -12.47 -11.57 -6.96
C SER A 145 -13.08 -12.00 -5.62
N TYR A 146 -12.50 -11.61 -4.49
CA TYR A 146 -13.07 -11.86 -3.17
C TYR A 146 -14.41 -11.15 -2.94
N PHE A 147 -14.61 -10.00 -3.56
CA PHE A 147 -15.80 -9.16 -3.34
C PHE A 147 -16.80 -9.18 -4.50
N THR A 148 -16.51 -9.89 -5.58
CA THR A 148 -17.38 -9.99 -6.77
C THR A 148 -17.90 -11.41 -6.91
N GLU A 149 -19.23 -11.59 -6.98
CA GLU A 149 -19.87 -12.93 -7.02
C GLU A 149 -19.62 -13.71 -8.32
N SER A 150 -19.24 -13.03 -9.39
CA SER A 150 -18.84 -13.65 -10.67
C SER A 150 -17.90 -12.68 -11.40
N PRO A 151 -16.61 -12.68 -11.09
CA PRO A 151 -15.69 -11.83 -11.83
C PRO A 151 -15.51 -12.42 -13.23
N ASP A 152 -15.98 -11.72 -14.24
CA ASP A 152 -15.53 -12.00 -15.61
C ASP A 152 -14.01 -11.73 -15.65
N LYS A 153 -13.24 -12.79 -15.94
CA LYS A 153 -11.76 -12.71 -15.97
C LYS A 153 -11.25 -11.59 -16.87
N LYS A 154 -12.02 -11.24 -17.92
CA LYS A 154 -11.71 -10.11 -18.81
C LYS A 154 -11.90 -8.75 -18.14
N GLU A 155 -12.91 -8.58 -17.29
CA GLU A 155 -13.10 -7.33 -16.53
C GLU A 155 -12.03 -7.12 -15.48
N VAL A 156 -11.61 -8.19 -14.79
CA VAL A 156 -10.51 -8.13 -13.82
C VAL A 156 -9.22 -7.72 -14.50
N LEU A 157 -8.88 -8.35 -15.62
CA LEU A 157 -7.69 -8.00 -16.40
C LEU A 157 -7.73 -6.53 -16.89
N LYS A 158 -8.88 -6.07 -17.37
CA LYS A 158 -9.07 -4.69 -17.82
C LYS A 158 -8.92 -3.68 -16.68
N LYS A 159 -9.39 -4.01 -15.47
CA LYS A 159 -9.20 -3.17 -14.28
C LYS A 159 -7.73 -3.11 -13.85
N VAL A 160 -7.02 -4.24 -13.88
CA VAL A 160 -5.57 -4.29 -13.59
C VAL A 160 -4.77 -3.44 -14.57
N LEU A 161 -5.08 -3.52 -15.88
CA LEU A 161 -4.38 -2.79 -16.93
C LEU A 161 -4.72 -1.30 -17.01
N ARG A 162 -5.89 -0.87 -16.49
CA ARG A 162 -6.34 0.53 -16.50
C ARG A 162 -6.09 1.26 -15.19
N HIS A 163 -5.57 0.58 -14.18
CA HIS A 163 -5.26 1.21 -12.91
C HIS A 163 -3.96 1.99 -13.05
N PRO A 164 -3.94 3.29 -12.69
CA PRO A 164 -2.73 4.10 -12.65
C PRO A 164 -1.71 3.57 -11.65
#